data_cddab5b49d2b624022259df039a5bdef
#
_entry.id   cddab5b49d2b624022259df039a5bdef
#
_cell.length_a   1.000
_cell.length_b   1.000
_cell.length_c   1.000
_cell.angle_alpha   90.00
_cell.angle_beta   90.00
_cell.angle_gamma   90.00
#
_symmetry.space_group_name_H-M   'P 1'
#
loop_
_entity.id
_entity.type
_entity.pdbx_description
1 polymer ?
#
loop_
_entity_poly.entity_id
_entity_poly.type
_entity_poly.pdbx_seq_one_letter_code
_entity_poly.pdbx_strand_id
1 'polypeptide(L)'
;MIDPVFHRPQLAQQLADRILSDAPLAPARSGLFLAAPRRTGKSTFLREDLMPALIERGAAVLYVDLWADKALEPGQAIVSLVRSALAQEDSGLLKVFRKAGLEKVAVGGLDFDVAKVGLGTGITLAAALAELSDRLKAPIVLMIDEAQHAATTDGGNNALFALKAARDELNSSAHHGLRIVATGSSRPKLALLRASKDQAFFKAAMQTFPPLGRDYVEWFIANTGLSNSLDASRTETLFARTGSRPEVLVQALGELDDLVGSPQAKGAVDDQFEDAVNGAIAESDEAMLKAVRALTPLQGAVLRVMATQGEDYAPYAQKSLEAYAKQLAKIDPEAGVRIEIPNVQSALQALQAKSLAWRAAHGEYALEEQSLAELMKSRGLLD
;
A
#
# COMPACT_ATOMS: atom_id res chain seq x y z
N MET A 1 2.03 5.04 -30.69
CA MET A 1 2.42 4.09 -29.65
C MET A 1 1.35 4.22 -28.58
N ILE A 2 0.65 3.14 -28.24
CA ILE A 2 -0.40 3.17 -27.22
C ILE A 2 0.32 3.24 -25.86
N ASP A 3 -0.12 4.17 -24.99
CA ASP A 3 0.40 4.22 -23.64
C ASP A 3 -0.04 2.96 -22.88
N PRO A 4 0.88 2.13 -22.38
CA PRO A 4 0.54 0.89 -21.70
C PRO A 4 -0.06 1.13 -20.30
N VAL A 5 -0.18 2.39 -19.86
CA VAL A 5 -0.68 2.79 -18.54
C VAL A 5 -2.08 3.39 -18.65
N PHE A 6 -2.99 2.92 -17.81
CA PHE A 6 -4.29 3.58 -17.62
C PHE A 6 -4.14 4.77 -16.69
N HIS A 7 -4.37 5.97 -17.19
CA HIS A 7 -4.24 7.22 -16.47
C HIS A 7 -5.54 7.68 -15.79
N ARG A 8 -5.42 8.33 -14.63
CA ARG A 8 -6.53 8.89 -13.83
C ARG A 8 -6.31 10.39 -13.54
N PRO A 9 -6.22 11.23 -14.59
CA PRO A 9 -5.81 12.62 -14.44
C PRO A 9 -6.76 13.44 -13.55
N GLN A 10 -8.08 13.22 -13.62
CA GLN A 10 -9.04 13.95 -12.79
C GLN A 10 -8.83 13.67 -11.29
N LEU A 11 -8.60 12.39 -10.93
CA LEU A 11 -8.30 12.01 -9.56
C LEU A 11 -6.98 12.62 -9.08
N ALA A 12 -5.96 12.61 -9.94
CA ALA A 12 -4.66 13.19 -9.64
C ALA A 12 -4.76 14.70 -9.38
N GLN A 13 -5.49 15.43 -10.23
CA GLN A 13 -5.72 16.87 -10.07
C GLN A 13 -6.43 17.16 -8.74
N GLN A 14 -7.54 16.46 -8.45
CA GLN A 14 -8.29 16.64 -7.20
C GLN A 14 -7.44 16.37 -5.95
N LEU A 15 -6.63 15.30 -5.97
CA LEU A 15 -5.74 14.98 -4.86
C LEU A 15 -4.60 15.97 -4.73
N ALA A 16 -4.01 16.44 -5.83
CA ALA A 16 -2.95 17.44 -5.81
C ALA A 16 -3.45 18.76 -5.22
N ASP A 17 -4.63 19.24 -5.60
CA ASP A 17 -5.25 20.44 -5.04
C ASP A 17 -5.49 20.29 -3.54
N ARG A 18 -5.96 19.12 -3.11
CA ARG A 18 -6.20 18.83 -1.69
C ARG A 18 -4.91 18.76 -0.88
N ILE A 19 -3.85 18.12 -1.41
CA ILE A 19 -2.54 17.96 -0.74
C ILE A 19 -1.86 19.31 -0.58
N LEU A 20 -1.88 20.15 -1.62
CA LEU A 20 -1.21 21.46 -1.62
C LEU A 20 -2.06 22.59 -1.05
N SER A 21 -3.28 22.32 -0.57
CA SER A 21 -4.12 23.32 0.04
C SER A 21 -3.46 23.92 1.30
N ASP A 22 -3.32 25.25 1.32
CA ASP A 22 -2.82 26.03 2.46
C ASP A 22 -3.90 26.44 3.45
N ALA A 23 -5.16 26.04 3.20
CA ALA A 23 -6.26 26.35 4.11
C ALA A 23 -5.93 25.84 5.54
N PRO A 24 -6.11 26.66 6.59
CA PRO A 24 -5.71 26.32 7.97
C PRO A 24 -6.30 25.00 8.47
N LEU A 25 -7.50 24.64 8.00
CA LEU A 25 -8.21 23.42 8.38
C LEU A 25 -8.19 22.34 7.27
N ALA A 26 -7.27 22.44 6.30
CA ALA A 26 -7.16 21.43 5.24
C ALA A 26 -6.82 20.06 5.84
N PRO A 27 -7.66 19.03 5.61
CA PRO A 27 -7.46 17.71 6.24
C PRO A 27 -6.11 17.06 5.89
N ALA A 28 -5.54 17.37 4.73
CA ALA A 28 -4.27 16.81 4.27
C ALA A 28 -3.03 17.45 4.91
N ARG A 29 -3.16 18.57 5.65
CA ARG A 29 -2.00 19.20 6.33
C ARG A 29 -1.33 18.29 7.34
N SER A 30 -2.09 17.42 8.01
CA SER A 30 -1.55 16.44 8.96
C SER A 30 -1.03 15.16 8.29
N GLY A 31 -1.15 15.07 6.96
CA GLY A 31 -0.85 13.91 6.15
C GLY A 31 -2.11 13.33 5.50
N LEU A 32 -1.94 12.72 4.33
CA LEU A 32 -3.00 12.01 3.60
C LEU A 32 -2.62 10.54 3.48
N PHE A 33 -3.47 9.66 3.99
CA PHE A 33 -3.29 8.22 3.97
C PHE A 33 -4.27 7.59 2.98
N LEU A 34 -3.76 6.86 1.98
CA LEU A 34 -4.54 6.21 0.92
C LEU A 34 -4.44 4.70 1.05
N ALA A 35 -5.53 4.06 1.46
CA ALA A 35 -5.61 2.61 1.59
C ALA A 35 -6.25 2.00 0.34
N ALA A 36 -5.60 0.99 -0.24
CA ALA A 36 -6.17 0.16 -1.30
C ALA A 36 -5.56 -1.25 -1.24
N PRO A 37 -6.30 -2.29 -1.61
CA PRO A 37 -5.73 -3.62 -1.75
C PRO A 37 -4.49 -3.65 -2.65
N ARG A 38 -3.67 -4.68 -2.52
CA ARG A 38 -2.54 -4.90 -3.43
C ARG A 38 -3.03 -5.06 -4.87
N ARG A 39 -2.19 -4.63 -5.83
CA ARG A 39 -2.42 -4.83 -7.28
C ARG A 39 -3.66 -4.11 -7.84
N THR A 40 -4.10 -3.02 -7.20
CA THR A 40 -5.20 -2.17 -7.67
C THR A 40 -4.74 -0.89 -8.38
N GLY A 41 -3.48 -0.86 -8.85
CA GLY A 41 -2.92 0.27 -9.62
C GLY A 41 -2.47 1.47 -8.78
N LYS A 42 -2.44 1.36 -7.43
CA LYS A 42 -2.09 2.45 -6.51
C LYS A 42 -0.70 3.05 -6.78
N SER A 43 0.36 2.22 -6.81
CA SER A 43 1.75 2.69 -7.02
C SER A 43 1.96 3.29 -8.41
N THR A 44 1.29 2.74 -9.42
CA THR A 44 1.27 3.30 -10.79
C THR A 44 0.65 4.69 -10.77
N PHE A 45 -0.54 4.85 -10.17
CA PHE A 45 -1.20 6.15 -10.03
C PHE A 45 -0.33 7.19 -9.30
N LEU A 46 0.36 6.78 -8.23
CA LEU A 46 1.25 7.71 -7.50
C LEU A 46 2.35 8.26 -8.42
N ARG A 47 2.97 7.40 -9.21
CA ARG A 47 4.12 7.76 -10.04
C ARG A 47 3.73 8.40 -11.37
N GLU A 48 2.71 7.85 -12.04
CA GLU A 48 2.39 8.24 -13.41
C GLU A 48 1.33 9.36 -13.49
N ASP A 49 0.54 9.56 -12.40
CA ASP A 49 -0.53 10.57 -12.40
C ASP A 49 -0.34 11.62 -11.30
N LEU A 50 -0.25 11.20 -10.01
CA LEU A 50 -0.24 12.14 -8.90
C LEU A 50 1.07 12.93 -8.81
N MET A 51 2.22 12.28 -9.00
CA MET A 51 3.52 12.96 -8.98
C MET A 51 3.63 14.03 -10.06
N PRO A 52 3.32 13.77 -11.34
CA PRO A 52 3.27 14.82 -12.36
C PRO A 52 2.33 15.97 -12.00
N ALA A 53 1.12 15.67 -11.52
CA ALA A 53 0.14 16.69 -11.15
C ALA A 53 0.60 17.60 -10.01
N LEU A 54 1.36 17.07 -9.04
CA LEU A 54 1.99 17.85 -7.96
C LEU A 54 3.15 18.71 -8.46
N ILE A 55 3.98 18.16 -9.35
CA ILE A 55 5.11 18.88 -9.96
C ILE A 55 4.62 20.05 -10.83
N GLU A 56 3.55 19.86 -11.60
CA GLU A 56 2.90 20.92 -12.38
C GLU A 56 2.42 22.10 -11.51
N ARG A 57 2.07 21.84 -10.25
CA ARG A 57 1.71 22.87 -9.27
C ARG A 57 2.89 23.45 -8.50
N GLY A 58 4.12 23.14 -8.91
CA GLY A 58 5.34 23.68 -8.34
C GLY A 58 5.83 22.97 -7.08
N ALA A 59 5.30 21.82 -6.72
CA ALA A 59 5.81 21.04 -5.60
C ALA A 59 7.07 20.25 -5.95
N ALA A 60 7.99 20.14 -5.00
CA ALA A 60 9.09 19.18 -5.05
C ALA A 60 8.61 17.84 -4.50
N VAL A 61 8.57 16.80 -5.35
CA VAL A 61 8.03 15.50 -4.96
C VAL A 61 9.14 14.49 -4.71
N LEU A 62 9.12 13.89 -3.53
CA LEU A 62 9.99 12.77 -3.14
C LEU A 62 9.14 11.51 -3.05
N TYR A 63 9.59 10.41 -3.65
CA TYR A 63 8.89 9.13 -3.63
C TYR A 63 9.77 8.03 -3.10
N VAL A 64 9.27 7.25 -2.14
CA VAL A 64 9.89 6.04 -1.63
C VAL A 64 8.87 4.91 -1.53
N ASP A 65 9.25 3.73 -1.99
CA ASP A 65 8.51 2.49 -1.79
C ASP A 65 9.24 1.65 -0.73
N LEU A 66 8.64 1.51 0.45
CA LEU A 66 9.24 0.78 1.57
C LEU A 66 9.19 -0.75 1.42
N TRP A 67 8.58 -1.24 0.34
CA TRP A 67 8.52 -2.67 0.01
C TRP A 67 9.47 -3.05 -1.13
N ALA A 68 10.05 -2.08 -1.84
CA ALA A 68 10.90 -2.32 -3.01
C ALA A 68 12.18 -3.10 -2.67
N ASP A 69 12.77 -2.82 -1.50
CA ASP A 69 13.93 -3.55 -0.99
C ASP A 69 13.68 -3.97 0.47
N LYS A 70 13.41 -5.26 0.67
CA LYS A 70 13.13 -5.83 1.99
C LYS A 70 14.37 -5.93 2.90
N ALA A 71 15.57 -5.82 2.35
CA ALA A 71 16.81 -5.83 3.11
C ALA A 71 17.15 -4.44 3.68
N LEU A 72 16.62 -3.37 3.08
CA LEU A 72 16.85 -2.01 3.53
C LEU A 72 15.90 -1.66 4.68
N GLU A 73 16.45 -1.16 5.77
CA GLU A 73 15.67 -0.69 6.91
C GLU A 73 14.80 0.51 6.48
N PRO A 74 13.46 0.51 6.76
CA PRO A 74 12.54 1.53 6.27
C PRO A 74 12.91 2.97 6.60
N GLY A 75 13.40 3.22 7.82
CA GLY A 75 13.85 4.56 8.23
C GLY A 75 15.07 5.02 7.43
N GLN A 76 15.98 4.09 7.13
CA GLN A 76 17.15 4.39 6.29
C GLN A 76 16.76 4.64 4.84
N ALA A 77 15.74 3.98 4.32
CA ALA A 77 15.22 4.26 2.97
C ALA A 77 14.75 5.72 2.86
N ILE A 78 13.97 6.20 3.84
CA ILE A 78 13.50 7.59 3.89
C ILE A 78 14.66 8.58 4.01
N VAL A 79 15.60 8.33 4.93
CA VAL A 79 16.78 9.19 5.13
C VAL A 79 17.66 9.25 3.88
N SER A 80 17.88 8.10 3.24
CA SER A 80 18.69 8.01 2.01
C SER A 80 18.07 8.77 0.84
N LEU A 81 16.74 8.72 0.71
CA LEU A 81 16.01 9.51 -0.28
C LEU A 81 16.26 11.02 -0.10
N VAL A 82 16.09 11.53 1.12
CA VAL A 82 16.29 12.96 1.42
C VAL A 82 17.77 13.37 1.22
N ARG A 83 18.71 12.53 1.63
CA ARG A 83 20.16 12.77 1.38
C ARG A 83 20.47 12.83 -0.12
N SER A 84 19.93 11.91 -0.90
CA SER A 84 20.13 11.89 -2.34
C SER A 84 19.56 13.14 -3.02
N ALA A 85 18.40 13.61 -2.55
CA ALA A 85 17.81 14.86 -3.05
C ALA A 85 18.66 16.09 -2.72
N LEU A 86 19.26 16.15 -1.53
CA LEU A 86 20.16 17.24 -1.13
C LEU A 86 21.52 17.23 -1.86
N ALA A 87 22.02 16.03 -2.20
CA ALA A 87 23.31 15.87 -2.87
C ALA A 87 23.31 16.32 -4.35
N GLN A 88 22.15 16.50 -4.96
CA GLN A 88 22.00 16.95 -6.33
C GLN A 88 22.09 18.48 -6.39
N GLU A 89 23.28 19.01 -6.67
CA GLU A 89 23.64 20.43 -6.54
C GLU A 89 23.03 21.36 -7.60
N ASP A 90 22.37 20.89 -8.66
CA ASP A 90 22.00 21.75 -9.79
C ASP A 90 20.52 22.10 -9.91
N SER A 91 20.29 23.30 -10.47
CA SER A 91 19.01 23.84 -10.93
C SER A 91 18.20 22.92 -11.89
N GLY A 92 18.74 21.75 -12.20
CA GLY A 92 18.09 20.61 -12.83
C GLY A 92 17.25 19.74 -11.91
N LEU A 93 17.19 20.01 -10.59
CA LEU A 93 16.44 19.19 -9.60
C LEU A 93 15.00 18.92 -10.03
N LEU A 94 14.28 19.92 -10.53
CA LEU A 94 12.92 19.73 -11.09
C LEU A 94 12.91 18.83 -12.34
N LYS A 95 14.01 18.81 -13.14
CA LYS A 95 14.15 17.91 -14.29
C LYS A 95 14.56 16.50 -13.88
N VAL A 96 15.31 16.35 -12.80
CA VAL A 96 15.74 15.03 -12.25
C VAL A 96 14.58 14.35 -11.53
N PHE A 97 13.74 15.09 -10.83
CA PHE A 97 12.50 14.52 -10.27
C PHE A 97 11.54 14.05 -11.38
N ARG A 98 11.54 14.65 -12.56
CA ARG A 98 10.87 14.12 -13.76
C ARG A 98 11.47 12.82 -14.28
N LYS A 99 12.79 12.61 -14.15
CA LYS A 99 13.50 11.40 -14.60
C LYS A 99 13.59 10.31 -13.54
N ALA A 100 13.77 10.66 -12.26
CA ALA A 100 13.89 9.69 -11.17
C ALA A 100 12.56 8.98 -10.85
N GLY A 101 11.42 9.53 -11.28
CA GLY A 101 10.14 8.83 -11.23
C GLY A 101 10.03 7.65 -12.21
N LEU A 102 10.95 7.54 -13.18
CA LEU A 102 10.92 6.53 -14.24
C LEU A 102 12.04 5.48 -14.12
N GLU A 103 13.10 5.78 -13.38
CA GLU A 103 14.16 4.79 -13.15
C GLU A 103 14.19 4.42 -11.68
N LYS A 104 14.12 3.10 -11.42
CA LYS A 104 14.44 2.51 -10.12
C LYS A 104 15.60 3.28 -9.54
N VAL A 105 15.41 3.94 -8.39
CA VAL A 105 16.54 4.29 -7.55
C VAL A 105 17.11 2.93 -7.14
N ALA A 106 18.01 2.43 -7.97
CA ALA A 106 18.86 1.31 -7.63
C ALA A 106 19.75 1.82 -6.50
N VAL A 107 19.31 1.58 -5.26
CA VAL A 107 20.14 1.70 -4.07
C VAL A 107 21.07 0.48 -4.08
N GLY A 108 21.92 0.43 -5.08
CA GLY A 108 23.12 -0.37 -5.06
C GLY A 108 24.16 0.39 -4.28
N GLY A 109 24.61 -0.19 -3.16
CA GLY A 109 25.71 0.13 -2.31
C GLY A 109 26.70 1.24 -2.77
N LEU A 110 26.30 2.48 -2.67
CA LEU A 110 27.18 3.62 -2.76
C LEU A 110 27.30 4.17 -1.33
N ASP A 111 28.46 3.96 -0.72
CA ASP A 111 28.93 4.75 0.41
C ASP A 111 28.99 6.22 -0.02
N PHE A 112 27.90 6.95 0.25
CA PHE A 112 27.91 8.39 0.07
C PHE A 112 28.68 9.01 1.24
N ASP A 113 29.89 9.49 0.93
CA ASP A 113 30.67 10.30 1.85
C ASP A 113 29.87 11.56 2.22
N VAL A 114 29.36 11.58 3.44
CA VAL A 114 28.54 12.66 4.02
C VAL A 114 29.29 14.01 3.97
N ALA A 115 30.61 13.98 3.85
CA ALA A 115 31.48 15.16 3.73
C ALA A 115 31.26 15.94 2.41
N LYS A 116 30.78 15.32 1.33
CA LYS A 116 30.56 15.99 0.04
C LYS A 116 29.28 16.82 -0.05
N VAL A 117 28.34 16.67 0.90
CA VAL A 117 27.05 17.37 0.87
C VAL A 117 27.10 18.73 1.57
N GLY A 118 28.22 19.11 2.17
CA GLY A 118 28.39 20.38 2.88
C GLY A 118 27.58 20.52 4.17
N LEU A 119 26.90 19.48 4.57
CA LEU A 119 26.10 19.36 5.79
C LEU A 119 26.90 18.52 6.78
N GLY A 120 27.27 19.11 7.94
CA GLY A 120 28.07 18.44 8.97
C GLY A 120 27.50 17.13 9.49
N THR A 121 28.30 16.33 10.18
CA THR A 121 27.85 15.13 10.90
C THR A 121 26.82 15.51 11.97
N GLY A 122 25.64 14.86 11.98
CA GLY A 122 24.61 15.06 13.02
C GLY A 122 23.40 15.86 12.61
N ILE A 123 23.16 16.12 11.32
CA ILE A 123 21.95 16.80 10.84
C ILE A 123 20.72 15.91 11.02
N THR A 124 19.67 16.48 11.61
CA THR A 124 18.38 15.81 11.74
C THR A 124 17.66 15.75 10.40
N LEU A 125 16.75 14.78 10.25
CA LEU A 125 15.87 14.66 9.07
C LEU A 125 15.04 15.95 8.88
N ALA A 126 14.61 16.59 9.97
CA ALA A 126 13.89 17.86 9.92
C ALA A 126 14.74 18.99 9.34
N ALA A 127 15.98 19.15 9.81
CA ALA A 127 16.91 20.16 9.28
C ALA A 127 17.26 19.90 7.80
N ALA A 128 17.40 18.62 7.41
CA ALA A 128 17.66 18.24 6.03
C ALA A 128 16.49 18.60 5.10
N LEU A 129 15.26 18.38 5.53
CA LEU A 129 14.05 18.74 4.78
C LEU A 129 13.83 20.26 4.74
N ALA A 130 14.16 20.98 5.81
CA ALA A 130 14.12 22.45 5.84
C ALA A 130 15.10 23.03 4.82
N GLU A 131 16.35 22.58 4.84
CA GLU A 131 17.37 22.98 3.87
C GLU A 131 16.94 22.69 2.43
N LEU A 132 16.39 21.49 2.18
CA LEU A 132 15.89 21.13 0.86
C LEU A 132 14.73 22.03 0.42
N SER A 133 13.78 22.33 1.30
CA SER A 133 12.66 23.24 1.04
C SER A 133 13.15 24.64 0.65
N ASP A 134 14.15 25.17 1.37
CA ASP A 134 14.70 26.50 1.14
C ASP A 134 15.50 26.60 -0.15
N ARG A 135 16.28 25.55 -0.47
CA ARG A 135 17.02 25.48 -1.75
C ARG A 135 16.08 25.44 -2.95
N LEU A 136 15.01 24.64 -2.85
CA LEU A 136 14.04 24.47 -3.93
C LEU A 136 13.03 25.61 -4.04
N LYS A 137 12.84 26.38 -2.97
CA LYS A 137 11.83 27.43 -2.83
C LYS A 137 10.43 26.91 -3.19
N ALA A 138 10.14 25.69 -2.78
CA ALA A 138 8.92 24.95 -3.14
C ALA A 138 8.45 24.08 -1.96
N PRO A 139 7.14 23.84 -1.85
CA PRO A 139 6.64 22.85 -0.90
C PRO A 139 7.14 21.45 -1.27
N ILE A 140 7.60 20.71 -0.26
CA ILE A 140 7.98 19.31 -0.43
C ILE A 140 6.76 18.42 -0.25
N VAL A 141 6.53 17.50 -1.18
CA VAL A 141 5.58 16.39 -1.01
C VAL A 141 6.35 15.09 -0.92
N LEU A 142 6.38 14.50 0.26
CA LEU A 142 6.98 13.17 0.48
C LEU A 142 5.89 12.11 0.34
N MET A 143 6.00 11.29 -0.69
CA MET A 143 5.13 10.14 -0.93
C MET A 143 5.81 8.87 -0.44
N ILE A 144 5.19 8.18 0.51
CA ILE A 144 5.68 6.93 1.11
C ILE A 144 4.70 5.82 0.71
N ASP A 145 5.12 4.99 -0.23
CA ASP A 145 4.35 3.81 -0.63
C ASP A 145 4.61 2.65 0.32
N GLU A 146 3.58 1.85 0.58
CA GLU A 146 3.58 0.76 1.57
C GLU A 146 4.07 1.21 2.96
N ALA A 147 3.62 2.40 3.41
CA ALA A 147 4.07 3.10 4.61
C ALA A 147 3.95 2.29 5.91
N GLN A 148 3.04 1.29 5.98
CA GLN A 148 2.93 0.41 7.15
C GLN A 148 4.23 -0.36 7.44
N HIS A 149 5.12 -0.52 6.46
CA HIS A 149 6.41 -1.16 6.69
C HIS A 149 7.33 -0.33 7.58
N ALA A 150 7.18 0.99 7.64
CA ALA A 150 7.89 1.82 8.61
C ALA A 150 7.56 1.46 10.07
N ALA A 151 6.33 0.97 10.34
CA ALA A 151 5.96 0.54 11.69
C ALA A 151 6.54 -0.82 12.10
N THR A 152 7.22 -1.55 11.21
CA THR A 152 7.75 -2.89 11.53
C THR A 152 9.09 -2.85 12.24
N THR A 153 9.77 -1.70 12.29
CA THR A 153 11.08 -1.51 12.90
C THR A 153 11.10 -0.25 13.79
N ASP A 154 12.00 -0.24 14.78
CA ASP A 154 12.20 0.95 15.61
C ASP A 154 12.79 2.12 14.80
N GLY A 155 13.68 1.84 13.85
CA GLY A 155 14.24 2.85 12.96
C GLY A 155 13.19 3.49 12.07
N GLY A 156 12.27 2.69 11.50
CA GLY A 156 11.14 3.17 10.72
C GLY A 156 10.18 4.03 11.55
N ASN A 157 9.82 3.59 12.77
CA ASN A 157 9.01 4.39 13.69
C ASN A 157 9.67 5.73 14.02
N ASN A 158 10.97 5.71 14.35
CA ASN A 158 11.74 6.94 14.64
C ASN A 158 11.74 7.90 13.43
N ALA A 159 11.87 7.38 12.22
CA ALA A 159 11.79 8.19 11.00
C ALA A 159 10.40 8.82 10.83
N LEU A 160 9.31 8.11 11.13
CA LEU A 160 7.95 8.68 11.09
C LEU A 160 7.77 9.82 12.11
N PHE A 161 8.31 9.70 13.33
CA PHE A 161 8.29 10.78 14.31
C PHE A 161 9.14 11.97 13.89
N ALA A 162 10.31 11.73 13.28
CA ALA A 162 11.14 12.79 12.72
C ALA A 162 10.45 13.51 11.56
N LEU A 163 9.71 12.79 10.70
CA LEU A 163 8.89 13.38 9.64
C LEU A 163 7.73 14.22 10.19
N LYS A 164 7.09 13.77 11.29
CA LYS A 164 6.09 14.57 11.98
C LYS A 164 6.68 15.89 12.47
N ALA A 165 7.82 15.85 13.17
CA ALA A 165 8.50 17.04 13.66
C ALA A 165 8.87 17.98 12.51
N ALA A 166 9.45 17.44 11.43
CA ALA A 166 9.78 18.21 10.23
C ALA A 166 8.54 18.87 9.60
N ARG A 167 7.43 18.12 9.49
CA ARG A 167 6.17 18.64 8.96
C ARG A 167 5.64 19.81 9.82
N ASP A 168 5.65 19.64 11.14
CA ASP A 168 5.13 20.64 12.07
C ASP A 168 6.01 21.91 12.03
N GLU A 169 7.33 21.76 11.91
CA GLU A 169 8.28 22.86 11.75
C GLU A 169 8.09 23.56 10.40
N LEU A 170 8.16 22.85 9.27
CA LEU A 170 8.09 23.46 7.95
C LEU A 170 6.74 24.10 7.62
N ASN A 171 5.65 23.61 8.21
CA ASN A 171 4.30 24.15 8.00
C ASN A 171 3.96 25.32 8.94
N SER A 172 4.77 25.59 9.97
CA SER A 172 4.57 26.69 10.94
C SER A 172 5.59 27.82 10.81
N SER A 173 6.62 27.65 10.00
CA SER A 173 7.76 28.57 9.85
C SER A 173 7.74 29.33 8.52
N ALA A 174 8.83 30.06 8.24
CA ALA A 174 9.07 30.75 6.98
C ALA A 174 9.41 29.83 5.79
N HIS A 175 9.51 28.52 6.03
CA HIS A 175 9.77 27.53 4.99
C HIS A 175 8.57 27.32 4.06
N HIS A 176 8.76 26.62 2.94
CA HIS A 176 7.72 26.44 1.92
C HIS A 176 6.74 25.29 2.22
N GLY A 177 6.94 24.57 3.31
CA GLY A 177 6.04 23.53 3.79
C GLY A 177 6.42 22.11 3.40
N LEU A 178 5.92 21.14 4.20
CA LEU A 178 6.05 19.70 3.98
C LEU A 178 4.66 19.06 3.99
N ARG A 179 4.36 18.27 2.97
CA ARG A 179 3.15 17.44 2.88
C ARG A 179 3.57 15.98 2.83
N ILE A 180 2.82 15.11 3.51
CA ILE A 180 3.08 13.67 3.55
C ILE A 180 1.90 12.94 2.97
N VAL A 181 2.17 12.12 1.97
CA VAL A 181 1.22 11.18 1.36
C VAL A 181 1.72 9.78 1.66
N ALA A 182 0.97 9.04 2.46
CA ALA A 182 1.28 7.67 2.83
C ALA A 182 0.28 6.72 2.17
N THR A 183 0.77 5.67 1.55
CA THR A 183 -0.11 4.66 0.97
C THR A 183 0.17 3.29 1.57
N GLY A 184 -0.78 2.38 1.45
CA GLY A 184 -0.59 1.00 1.89
C GLY A 184 -1.68 0.07 1.37
N SER A 185 -1.31 -1.21 1.37
CA SER A 185 -2.14 -2.29 0.87
C SER A 185 -3.25 -2.74 1.82
N SER A 186 -3.23 -2.27 3.07
CA SER A 186 -4.18 -2.68 4.10
C SER A 186 -4.59 -1.49 4.96
N ARG A 187 -5.90 -1.22 5.00
CA ARG A 187 -6.47 -0.16 5.84
C ARG A 187 -6.17 -0.36 7.34
N PRO A 188 -6.33 -1.57 7.93
CA PRO A 188 -5.96 -1.80 9.33
C PRO A 188 -4.48 -1.51 9.62
N LYS A 189 -3.56 -1.94 8.76
CA LYS A 189 -2.12 -1.67 8.93
C LYS A 189 -1.80 -0.17 8.89
N LEU A 190 -2.39 0.58 7.94
CA LEU A 190 -2.23 2.03 7.87
C LEU A 190 -2.88 2.75 9.07
N ALA A 191 -3.99 2.22 9.58
CA ALA A 191 -4.66 2.77 10.75
C ALA A 191 -3.73 2.80 11.97
N LEU A 192 -2.86 1.80 12.13
CA LEU A 192 -1.89 1.74 13.21
C LEU A 192 -0.89 2.90 13.23
N LEU A 193 -0.65 3.57 12.11
CA LEU A 193 0.23 4.76 12.04
C LEU A 193 -0.44 6.04 12.56
N ARG A 194 -1.77 6.02 12.81
CA ARG A 194 -2.57 7.20 13.11
C ARG A 194 -3.65 7.03 14.19
N ALA A 195 -3.80 5.83 14.74
CA ALA A 195 -4.94 5.49 15.61
C ALA A 195 -4.82 6.04 17.03
N SER A 196 -3.62 6.12 17.59
CA SER A 196 -3.40 6.60 18.97
C SER A 196 -2.65 7.93 19.02
N LYS A 197 -2.72 8.61 20.18
CA LYS A 197 -2.00 9.86 20.45
C LYS A 197 -0.48 9.70 20.38
N ASP A 198 -0.01 8.48 20.63
CA ASP A 198 1.42 8.14 20.63
C ASP A 198 1.93 7.82 19.21
N GLN A 199 1.07 7.90 18.19
CA GLN A 199 1.45 7.68 16.80
C GLN A 199 1.86 9.00 16.12
N ALA A 200 2.83 8.92 15.21
CA ALA A 200 3.37 10.08 14.52
C ALA A 200 2.32 10.89 13.76
N PHE A 201 1.33 10.24 13.18
CA PHE A 201 0.30 10.86 12.35
C PHE A 201 -1.10 10.75 12.95
N PHE A 202 -1.21 10.88 14.28
CA PHE A 202 -2.50 10.84 14.96
C PHE A 202 -3.53 11.76 14.29
N LYS A 203 -4.70 11.20 13.99
CA LYS A 203 -5.82 11.87 13.29
C LYS A 203 -5.52 12.39 11.87
N ALA A 204 -4.40 12.02 11.24
CA ALA A 204 -4.19 12.34 9.83
C ALA A 204 -5.36 11.80 8.98
N ALA A 205 -5.67 12.48 7.87
CA ALA A 205 -6.75 12.08 6.98
C ALA A 205 -6.47 10.71 6.37
N MET A 206 -7.43 9.79 6.44
CA MET A 206 -7.36 8.51 5.75
C MET A 206 -8.58 8.31 4.87
N GLN A 207 -8.34 7.89 3.64
CA GLN A 207 -9.40 7.56 2.70
C GLN A 207 -9.06 6.26 1.95
N THR A 208 -10.08 5.58 1.50
CA THR A 208 -9.94 4.47 0.56
C THR A 208 -9.56 5.05 -0.80
N PHE A 209 -8.51 4.52 -1.40
CA PHE A 209 -8.16 4.84 -2.78
C PHE A 209 -9.25 4.27 -3.69
N PRO A 210 -9.86 5.08 -4.58
CA PRO A 210 -10.96 4.62 -5.42
C PRO A 210 -10.51 3.45 -6.31
N PRO A 211 -11.26 2.34 -6.35
CA PRO A 211 -10.94 1.22 -7.22
C PRO A 211 -11.00 1.65 -8.69
N LEU A 212 -10.38 0.86 -9.55
CA LEU A 212 -10.58 0.94 -10.99
C LEU A 212 -12.00 0.47 -11.33
N GLY A 213 -12.66 1.14 -12.25
CA GLY A 213 -14.03 0.88 -12.63
C GLY A 213 -14.21 0.64 -14.12
N ARG A 214 -15.38 1.04 -14.61
CA ARG A 214 -15.77 0.87 -16.02
C ARG A 214 -14.83 1.54 -17.01
N ASP A 215 -14.33 2.71 -16.67
CA ASP A 215 -13.35 3.47 -17.46
C ASP A 215 -12.07 2.67 -17.72
N TYR A 216 -11.59 1.95 -16.71
CA TYR A 216 -10.48 1.02 -16.87
C TYR A 216 -10.84 -0.18 -17.76
N VAL A 217 -12.02 -0.75 -17.58
CA VAL A 217 -12.47 -1.90 -18.39
C VAL A 217 -12.59 -1.52 -19.86
N GLU A 218 -13.15 -0.35 -20.17
CA GLU A 218 -13.27 0.16 -21.54
C GLU A 218 -11.87 0.40 -22.15
N TRP A 219 -10.94 1.00 -21.38
CA TRP A 219 -9.56 1.15 -21.80
C TRP A 219 -8.88 -0.21 -22.01
N PHE A 220 -9.05 -1.17 -21.08
CA PHE A 220 -8.49 -2.51 -21.19
C PHE A 220 -8.96 -3.18 -22.49
N ILE A 221 -10.27 -3.23 -22.76
CA ILE A 221 -10.83 -3.82 -23.96
C ILE A 221 -10.29 -3.14 -25.22
N ALA A 222 -10.21 -1.81 -25.26
CA ALA A 222 -9.70 -1.07 -26.40
C ALA A 222 -8.21 -1.36 -26.70
N ASN A 223 -7.43 -1.75 -25.67
CA ASN A 223 -6.01 -2.05 -25.79
C ASN A 223 -5.69 -3.54 -25.91
N THR A 224 -6.70 -4.40 -25.89
CA THR A 224 -6.57 -5.83 -26.25
C THR A 224 -6.80 -6.00 -27.75
N GLY A 225 -6.31 -7.03 -28.35
CA GLY A 225 -6.67 -7.40 -29.73
C GLY A 225 -8.14 -7.85 -29.88
N LEU A 226 -8.93 -7.84 -28.80
CA LEU A 226 -10.28 -8.37 -28.69
C LEU A 226 -11.38 -7.30 -28.57
N SER A 227 -11.10 -6.04 -28.95
CA SER A 227 -12.00 -4.89 -28.76
C SER A 227 -13.41 -5.07 -29.34
N ASN A 228 -13.58 -5.88 -30.38
CA ASN A 228 -14.88 -6.21 -30.97
C ASN A 228 -15.50 -7.51 -30.43
N SER A 229 -14.82 -8.22 -29.56
CA SER A 229 -15.18 -9.56 -29.10
C SER A 229 -15.55 -9.64 -27.63
N LEU A 230 -15.14 -8.65 -26.81
CA LEU A 230 -15.48 -8.57 -25.38
C LEU A 230 -16.63 -7.59 -25.14
N ASP A 231 -17.57 -7.98 -24.27
CA ASP A 231 -18.65 -7.11 -23.80
C ASP A 231 -18.20 -6.34 -22.56
N ALA A 232 -18.24 -5.01 -22.62
CA ALA A 232 -17.76 -4.15 -21.54
C ALA A 232 -18.53 -4.31 -20.24
N SER A 233 -19.86 -4.54 -20.28
CA SER A 233 -20.66 -4.68 -19.05
C SER A 233 -20.41 -6.03 -18.38
N ARG A 234 -20.23 -7.09 -19.17
CA ARG A 234 -19.87 -8.40 -18.68
C ARG A 234 -18.46 -8.39 -18.08
N THR A 235 -17.49 -7.81 -18.78
CA THR A 235 -16.11 -7.64 -18.31
C THR A 235 -16.05 -6.79 -17.01
N GLU A 236 -16.84 -5.72 -16.90
CA GLU A 236 -16.93 -4.91 -15.69
C GLU A 236 -17.42 -5.74 -14.49
N THR A 237 -18.44 -6.57 -14.69
CA THR A 237 -18.97 -7.46 -13.65
C THR A 237 -17.90 -8.46 -13.20
N LEU A 238 -17.17 -9.05 -14.14
CA LEU A 238 -16.05 -9.95 -13.84
C LEU A 238 -14.93 -9.21 -13.11
N PHE A 239 -14.56 -8.02 -13.56
CA PHE A 239 -13.52 -7.21 -12.95
C PHE A 239 -13.85 -6.84 -11.51
N ALA A 240 -15.10 -6.47 -11.22
CA ALA A 240 -15.54 -6.22 -9.84
C ALA A 240 -15.38 -7.46 -8.94
N ARG A 241 -15.63 -8.67 -9.47
CA ARG A 241 -15.44 -9.94 -8.75
C ARG A 241 -13.99 -10.26 -8.44
N THR A 242 -13.04 -9.76 -9.24
CA THR A 242 -11.59 -9.87 -8.96
C THR A 242 -11.13 -8.92 -7.85
N GLY A 243 -11.99 -8.06 -7.30
CA GLY A 243 -11.60 -6.97 -6.41
C GLY A 243 -10.91 -5.82 -7.15
N SER A 244 -11.26 -5.60 -8.41
CA SER A 244 -10.68 -4.58 -9.31
C SER A 244 -9.15 -4.73 -9.46
N ARG A 245 -8.69 -5.95 -9.65
CA ARG A 245 -7.27 -6.29 -9.84
C ARG A 245 -6.94 -6.47 -11.33
N PRO A 246 -6.23 -5.52 -11.96
CA PRO A 246 -5.84 -5.56 -13.38
C PRO A 246 -5.14 -6.84 -13.80
N GLU A 247 -4.24 -7.35 -12.95
CA GLU A 247 -3.45 -8.53 -13.29
C GLU A 247 -4.29 -9.78 -13.57
N VAL A 248 -5.47 -9.89 -12.95
CA VAL A 248 -6.35 -11.04 -13.20
C VAL A 248 -6.95 -10.99 -14.61
N LEU A 249 -7.33 -9.79 -15.09
CA LEU A 249 -7.79 -9.63 -16.47
C LEU A 249 -6.66 -9.88 -17.49
N VAL A 250 -5.45 -9.41 -17.16
CA VAL A 250 -4.26 -9.62 -18.02
C VAL A 250 -3.88 -11.10 -18.07
N GLN A 251 -3.94 -11.81 -16.93
CA GLN A 251 -3.72 -13.25 -16.88
C GLN A 251 -4.75 -14.00 -17.73
N ALA A 252 -6.03 -13.70 -17.54
CA ALA A 252 -7.11 -14.31 -18.32
C ALA A 252 -6.98 -14.02 -19.83
N LEU A 253 -6.52 -12.80 -20.19
CA LEU A 253 -6.24 -12.47 -21.58
C LEU A 253 -5.11 -13.34 -22.16
N GLY A 254 -4.05 -13.60 -21.38
CA GLY A 254 -2.95 -14.48 -21.80
C GLY A 254 -3.38 -15.91 -22.10
N GLU A 255 -4.44 -16.40 -21.45
CA GLU A 255 -5.03 -17.72 -21.73
C GLU A 255 -5.80 -17.76 -23.07
N LEU A 256 -6.13 -16.58 -23.62
CA LEU A 256 -6.84 -16.41 -24.89
C LEU A 256 -5.91 -16.04 -26.06
N ASP A 257 -4.58 -16.02 -25.87
CA ASP A 257 -3.63 -15.54 -26.88
C ASP A 257 -3.79 -16.25 -28.26
N ASP A 258 -4.15 -17.53 -28.27
CA ASP A 258 -4.42 -18.31 -29.49
C ASP A 258 -5.69 -17.84 -30.23
N LEU A 259 -6.54 -17.07 -29.58
CA LEU A 259 -7.80 -16.56 -30.13
C LEU A 259 -7.70 -15.12 -30.63
N VAL A 260 -6.66 -14.41 -30.24
CA VAL A 260 -6.42 -13.02 -30.65
C VAL A 260 -6.21 -12.98 -32.18
N GLY A 261 -7.08 -12.24 -32.88
CA GLY A 261 -7.04 -12.15 -34.34
C GLY A 261 -7.79 -13.26 -35.10
N SER A 262 -8.39 -14.22 -34.40
CA SER A 262 -9.25 -15.25 -35.01
C SER A 262 -10.68 -14.70 -35.27
N PRO A 263 -11.35 -15.05 -36.41
CA PRO A 263 -12.72 -14.62 -36.66
C PRO A 263 -13.73 -15.46 -35.88
N GLN A 264 -13.64 -15.44 -34.56
CA GLN A 264 -14.58 -16.15 -33.69
C GLN A 264 -15.82 -15.33 -33.39
N ALA A 265 -16.94 -16.00 -33.13
CA ALA A 265 -18.16 -15.34 -32.71
C ALA A 265 -17.93 -14.64 -31.33
N LYS A 266 -18.34 -13.37 -31.22
CA LYS A 266 -18.17 -12.52 -30.05
C LYS A 266 -18.55 -13.25 -28.74
N GLY A 267 -19.69 -13.93 -28.68
CA GLY A 267 -20.13 -14.62 -27.49
C GLY A 267 -19.22 -15.77 -27.02
N ALA A 268 -18.57 -16.47 -27.95
CA ALA A 268 -17.65 -17.55 -27.60
C ALA A 268 -16.36 -17.02 -26.91
N VAL A 269 -15.89 -15.85 -27.32
CA VAL A 269 -14.73 -15.19 -26.69
C VAL A 269 -15.08 -14.67 -25.30
N ASP A 270 -16.26 -14.05 -25.11
CA ASP A 270 -16.74 -13.62 -23.80
C ASP A 270 -16.85 -14.79 -22.82
N ASP A 271 -17.39 -15.95 -23.25
CA ASP A 271 -17.53 -17.13 -22.39
C ASP A 271 -16.17 -17.69 -21.98
N GLN A 272 -15.22 -17.79 -22.91
CA GLN A 272 -13.86 -18.27 -22.61
C GLN A 272 -13.11 -17.30 -21.72
N PHE A 273 -13.27 -15.98 -21.91
CA PHE A 273 -12.69 -14.97 -21.04
C PHE A 273 -13.25 -15.05 -19.64
N GLU A 274 -14.57 -15.24 -19.50
CA GLU A 274 -15.20 -15.45 -18.20
C GLU A 274 -14.68 -16.70 -17.49
N ASP A 275 -14.54 -17.82 -18.21
CA ASP A 275 -14.00 -19.06 -17.68
C ASP A 275 -12.55 -18.88 -17.20
N ALA A 276 -11.71 -18.19 -17.96
CA ALA A 276 -10.33 -17.87 -17.58
C ALA A 276 -10.26 -16.97 -16.32
N VAL A 277 -11.09 -15.91 -16.26
CA VAL A 277 -11.15 -15.05 -15.06
C VAL A 277 -11.61 -15.84 -13.83
N ASN A 278 -12.65 -16.68 -13.97
CA ASN A 278 -13.16 -17.51 -12.90
C ASN A 278 -12.11 -18.55 -12.44
N GLY A 279 -11.36 -19.12 -13.37
CA GLY A 279 -10.24 -20.00 -13.10
C GLY A 279 -9.15 -19.33 -12.25
N ALA A 280 -8.72 -18.13 -12.66
CA ALA A 280 -7.71 -17.35 -11.94
C ALA A 280 -8.17 -16.95 -10.51
N ILE A 281 -9.45 -16.58 -10.34
CA ILE A 281 -10.03 -16.33 -9.03
C ILE A 281 -10.01 -17.60 -8.17
N ALA A 282 -10.47 -18.72 -8.72
CA ALA A 282 -10.57 -20.00 -8.01
C ALA A 282 -9.17 -20.50 -7.58
N GLU A 283 -8.15 -20.36 -8.43
CA GLU A 283 -6.77 -20.72 -8.12
C GLU A 283 -6.22 -19.89 -6.95
N SER A 284 -6.44 -18.57 -6.99
CA SER A 284 -6.03 -17.64 -5.92
C SER A 284 -6.72 -17.98 -4.59
N ASP A 285 -8.04 -18.22 -4.63
CA ASP A 285 -8.84 -18.59 -3.46
C ASP A 285 -8.37 -19.93 -2.85
N GLU A 286 -8.14 -20.94 -3.70
CA GLU A 286 -7.70 -22.27 -3.24
C GLU A 286 -6.30 -22.21 -2.62
N ALA A 287 -5.39 -21.40 -3.17
CA ALA A 287 -4.07 -21.19 -2.58
C ALA A 287 -4.17 -20.59 -1.16
N MET A 288 -5.02 -19.57 -0.97
CA MET A 288 -5.28 -18.98 0.35
C MET A 288 -5.94 -19.98 1.31
N LEU A 289 -6.96 -20.70 0.86
CA LEU A 289 -7.67 -21.70 1.68
C LEU A 289 -6.76 -22.87 2.08
N LYS A 290 -5.86 -23.31 1.18
CA LYS A 290 -4.86 -24.33 1.48
C LYS A 290 -3.93 -23.90 2.61
N ALA A 291 -3.50 -22.63 2.60
CA ALA A 291 -2.69 -22.07 3.68
C ALA A 291 -3.45 -22.04 5.02
N VAL A 292 -4.76 -21.72 5.00
CA VAL A 292 -5.62 -21.74 6.20
C VAL A 292 -5.83 -23.17 6.71
N ARG A 293 -6.11 -24.12 5.84
CA ARG A 293 -6.32 -25.55 6.22
C ARG A 293 -5.06 -26.21 6.80
N ALA A 294 -3.87 -25.70 6.47
CA ALA A 294 -2.59 -26.19 6.99
C ALA A 294 -2.24 -25.63 8.39
N LEU A 295 -3.12 -24.87 9.01
CA LEU A 295 -2.94 -24.33 10.34
C LEU A 295 -3.27 -25.35 11.43
N THR A 296 -2.57 -25.26 12.55
CA THR A 296 -3.00 -25.96 13.78
C THR A 296 -4.31 -25.38 14.29
N PRO A 297 -5.10 -26.10 15.10
CA PRO A 297 -6.36 -25.59 15.61
C PRO A 297 -6.27 -24.23 16.28
N LEU A 298 -5.23 -23.99 17.12
CA LEU A 298 -5.02 -22.70 17.77
C LEU A 298 -4.62 -21.60 16.77
N GLN A 299 -3.74 -21.88 15.80
CA GLN A 299 -3.40 -20.93 14.74
C GLN A 299 -4.65 -20.53 13.94
N GLY A 300 -5.49 -21.50 13.60
CA GLY A 300 -6.77 -21.27 12.93
C GLY A 300 -7.71 -20.40 13.76
N ALA A 301 -7.85 -20.66 15.06
CA ALA A 301 -8.65 -19.86 15.96
C ALA A 301 -8.16 -18.41 16.06
N VAL A 302 -6.86 -18.21 16.22
CA VAL A 302 -6.23 -16.87 16.26
C VAL A 302 -6.45 -16.11 14.95
N LEU A 303 -6.25 -16.76 13.80
CA LEU A 303 -6.45 -16.14 12.49
C LEU A 303 -7.91 -15.72 12.28
N ARG A 304 -8.89 -16.55 12.65
CA ARG A 304 -10.31 -16.24 12.52
C ARG A 304 -10.73 -15.05 13.38
N VAL A 305 -10.26 -14.99 14.63
CA VAL A 305 -10.54 -13.86 15.52
C VAL A 305 -9.89 -12.58 14.99
N MET A 306 -8.66 -12.64 14.50
CA MET A 306 -7.98 -11.51 13.86
C MET A 306 -8.79 -11.01 12.64
N ALA A 307 -9.27 -11.92 11.79
CA ALA A 307 -10.09 -11.58 10.64
C ALA A 307 -11.42 -10.93 11.01
N THR A 308 -12.04 -11.39 12.09
CA THR A 308 -13.34 -10.88 12.57
C THR A 308 -13.22 -9.53 13.25
N GLN A 309 -12.16 -9.30 14.05
CA GLN A 309 -11.98 -8.05 14.81
C GLN A 309 -11.36 -6.93 13.96
N GLY A 310 -10.61 -7.25 12.90
CA GLY A 310 -10.05 -6.25 11.98
C GLY A 310 -9.19 -5.19 12.66
N GLU A 311 -9.61 -3.92 12.57
CA GLU A 311 -8.88 -2.78 13.16
C GLU A 311 -8.89 -2.78 14.70
N ASP A 312 -9.87 -3.43 15.31
CA ASP A 312 -10.02 -3.52 16.78
C ASP A 312 -9.30 -4.75 17.39
N TYR A 313 -8.48 -5.44 16.59
CA TYR A 313 -7.80 -6.65 17.04
C TYR A 313 -6.73 -6.36 18.08
N ALA A 314 -6.95 -6.89 19.29
CA ALA A 314 -6.01 -6.82 20.40
C ALA A 314 -5.71 -8.24 20.91
N PRO A 315 -4.58 -8.87 20.53
CA PRO A 315 -4.36 -10.31 20.66
C PRO A 315 -4.41 -10.82 22.11
N TYR A 316 -4.06 -10.01 23.08
CA TYR A 316 -3.97 -10.40 24.48
C TYR A 316 -5.12 -9.84 25.34
N ALA A 317 -6.07 -9.13 24.72
CA ALA A 317 -7.25 -8.65 25.45
C ALA A 317 -8.17 -9.81 25.84
N GLN A 318 -8.82 -9.69 27.00
CA GLN A 318 -9.72 -10.71 27.52
C GLN A 318 -10.78 -11.13 26.48
N LYS A 319 -11.37 -10.16 25.77
CA LYS A 319 -12.31 -10.39 24.67
C LYS A 319 -11.73 -11.30 23.57
N SER A 320 -10.47 -11.14 23.22
CA SER A 320 -9.81 -11.95 22.19
C SER A 320 -9.51 -13.36 22.71
N LEU A 321 -9.06 -13.49 23.96
CA LEU A 321 -8.81 -14.80 24.58
C LEU A 321 -10.09 -15.65 24.65
N GLU A 322 -11.21 -15.06 25.04
CA GLU A 322 -12.53 -15.70 25.01
C GLU A 322 -12.98 -16.09 23.61
N ALA A 323 -12.74 -15.21 22.62
CA ALA A 323 -13.05 -15.49 21.21
C ALA A 323 -12.18 -16.63 20.65
N TYR A 324 -10.89 -16.71 21.02
CA TYR A 324 -10.05 -17.86 20.65
C TYR A 324 -10.58 -19.16 21.21
N ALA A 325 -10.96 -19.20 22.48
CA ALA A 325 -11.53 -20.39 23.12
C ALA A 325 -12.81 -20.86 22.37
N LYS A 326 -13.67 -19.90 22.01
CA LYS A 326 -14.91 -20.17 21.24
C LYS A 326 -14.59 -20.73 19.84
N GLN A 327 -13.64 -20.13 19.12
CA GLN A 327 -13.25 -20.60 17.79
C GLN A 327 -12.51 -21.94 17.85
N LEU A 328 -11.65 -22.15 18.84
CA LEU A 328 -10.93 -23.42 19.04
C LEU A 328 -11.92 -24.56 19.27
N ALA A 329 -12.93 -24.38 20.12
CA ALA A 329 -13.96 -25.38 20.35
C ALA A 329 -14.77 -25.74 19.10
N LYS A 330 -14.91 -24.82 18.14
CA LYS A 330 -15.56 -25.09 16.84
C LYS A 330 -14.65 -25.84 15.87
N ILE A 331 -13.34 -25.53 15.87
CA ILE A 331 -12.38 -26.14 14.96
C ILE A 331 -12.02 -27.56 15.40
N ASP A 332 -11.76 -27.73 16.69
CA ASP A 332 -11.38 -28.99 17.29
C ASP A 332 -11.78 -29.03 18.78
N PRO A 333 -12.94 -29.60 19.09
CA PRO A 333 -13.44 -29.69 20.48
C PRO A 333 -12.50 -30.50 21.41
N GLU A 334 -11.67 -31.37 20.85
CA GLU A 334 -10.77 -32.26 21.59
C GLU A 334 -9.31 -31.76 21.62
N ALA A 335 -9.02 -30.59 21.07
CA ALA A 335 -7.67 -30.07 20.92
C ALA A 335 -6.86 -29.98 22.22
N GLY A 336 -7.50 -29.97 23.37
CA GLY A 336 -6.84 -29.95 24.70
C GLY A 336 -5.89 -28.77 24.94
N VAL A 337 -5.86 -27.79 24.02
CA VAL A 337 -4.94 -26.64 24.04
C VAL A 337 -5.52 -25.56 24.93
N ARG A 338 -4.75 -25.13 25.93
CA ARG A 338 -5.12 -23.99 26.78
C ARG A 338 -4.87 -22.67 26.07
N ILE A 339 -5.84 -21.75 26.20
CA ILE A 339 -5.71 -20.37 25.72
C ILE A 339 -4.94 -19.57 26.77
N GLU A 340 -3.62 -19.57 26.64
CA GLU A 340 -2.68 -18.83 27.49
C GLU A 340 -1.86 -17.89 26.60
N ILE A 341 -1.43 -16.74 27.15
CA ILE A 341 -0.68 -15.72 26.40
C ILE A 341 0.54 -16.31 25.65
N PRO A 342 1.38 -17.19 26.24
CA PRO A 342 2.53 -17.77 25.52
C PRO A 342 2.11 -18.60 24.29
N ASN A 343 1.01 -19.35 24.40
CA ASN A 343 0.49 -20.17 23.30
C ASN A 343 -0.05 -19.31 22.17
N VAL A 344 -0.78 -18.23 22.51
CA VAL A 344 -1.27 -17.23 21.55
C VAL A 344 -0.10 -16.53 20.86
N GLN A 345 0.95 -16.17 21.61
CA GLN A 345 2.15 -15.55 21.05
C GLN A 345 2.86 -16.49 20.06
N SER A 346 3.00 -17.77 20.40
CA SER A 346 3.57 -18.77 19.49
C SER A 346 2.73 -18.95 18.22
N ALA A 347 1.40 -18.94 18.37
CA ALA A 347 0.49 -19.01 17.21
C ALA A 347 0.63 -17.79 16.29
N LEU A 348 0.71 -16.57 16.85
CA LEU A 348 0.93 -15.32 16.10
C LEU A 348 2.27 -15.32 15.37
N GLN A 349 3.35 -15.78 16.01
CA GLN A 349 4.66 -15.92 15.36
C GLN A 349 4.61 -16.91 14.19
N ALA A 350 3.92 -18.03 14.36
CA ALA A 350 3.76 -19.00 13.30
C ALA A 350 2.91 -18.46 12.14
N LEU A 351 1.85 -17.69 12.40
CA LEU A 351 1.06 -17.01 11.38
C LEU A 351 1.90 -15.97 10.63
N GLN A 352 2.77 -15.23 11.32
CA GLN A 352 3.68 -14.28 10.70
C GLN A 352 4.70 -14.99 9.79
N ALA A 353 5.30 -16.08 10.26
CA ALA A 353 6.23 -16.88 9.47
C ALA A 353 5.59 -17.48 8.20
N LYS A 354 4.28 -17.75 8.24
CA LYS A 354 3.47 -18.21 7.09
C LYS A 354 2.93 -17.06 6.23
N SER A 355 3.30 -15.81 6.48
CA SER A 355 2.78 -14.62 5.79
C SER A 355 1.25 -14.50 5.81
N LEU A 356 0.60 -14.95 6.90
CA LEU A 356 -0.83 -14.79 7.12
C LEU A 356 -1.14 -13.65 8.11
N ALA A 357 -0.17 -13.30 8.95
CA ALA A 357 -0.25 -12.16 9.86
C ALA A 357 0.93 -11.21 9.66
N TRP A 358 0.66 -9.93 9.77
CA TRP A 358 1.63 -8.85 9.83
C TRP A 358 1.76 -8.35 11.27
N ARG A 359 2.95 -7.88 11.66
CA ARG A 359 3.24 -7.35 12.98
C ARG A 359 3.98 -6.03 12.91
N ALA A 360 3.52 -5.03 13.68
CA ALA A 360 4.26 -3.82 13.99
C ALA A 360 5.35 -4.07 15.05
N ALA A 361 6.36 -3.20 15.13
CA ALA A 361 7.44 -3.30 16.13
C ALA A 361 6.90 -3.29 17.57
N HIS A 362 5.85 -2.52 17.83
CA HIS A 362 5.24 -2.41 19.17
C HIS A 362 4.21 -3.50 19.50
N GLY A 363 4.12 -4.53 18.69
CA GLY A 363 3.32 -5.73 18.99
C GLY A 363 1.88 -5.71 18.55
N GLU A 364 1.46 -4.73 17.75
CA GLU A 364 0.16 -4.75 17.06
C GLU A 364 0.21 -5.74 15.89
N TYR A 365 -0.92 -6.43 15.67
CA TYR A 365 -1.05 -7.43 14.62
C TYR A 365 -2.25 -7.13 13.72
N ALA A 366 -2.12 -7.50 12.45
CA ALA A 366 -3.20 -7.46 11.46
C ALA A 366 -3.04 -8.62 10.48
N LEU A 367 -4.09 -8.92 9.69
CA LEU A 367 -3.94 -9.85 8.56
C LEU A 367 -2.91 -9.32 7.56
N GLU A 368 -2.16 -10.25 6.96
CA GLU A 368 -1.25 -9.87 5.86
C GLU A 368 -2.03 -9.36 4.66
N GLU A 369 -3.11 -10.02 4.29
CA GLU A 369 -4.01 -9.61 3.20
C GLU A 369 -5.47 -9.54 3.66
N GLN A 370 -6.13 -8.41 3.38
CA GLN A 370 -7.53 -8.21 3.76
C GLN A 370 -8.48 -9.12 2.99
N SER A 371 -8.17 -9.47 1.76
CA SER A 371 -8.94 -10.40 0.92
C SER A 371 -9.12 -11.77 1.58
N LEU A 372 -8.18 -12.19 2.44
CA LEU A 372 -8.31 -13.43 3.19
C LEU A 372 -9.51 -13.39 4.16
N ALA A 373 -9.77 -12.26 4.83
CA ALA A 373 -10.93 -12.13 5.71
C ALA A 373 -12.25 -12.25 4.93
N GLU A 374 -12.31 -11.61 3.75
CA GLU A 374 -13.48 -11.66 2.86
C GLU A 374 -13.73 -13.08 2.34
N LEU A 375 -12.66 -13.77 1.92
CA LEU A 375 -12.73 -15.16 1.49
C LEU A 375 -13.18 -16.09 2.63
N MET A 376 -12.59 -15.95 3.82
CA MET A 376 -12.99 -16.76 4.99
C MET A 376 -14.45 -16.53 5.36
N LYS A 377 -14.93 -15.28 5.27
CA LYS A 377 -16.35 -14.94 5.52
C LYS A 377 -17.26 -15.57 4.47
N SER A 378 -16.93 -15.46 3.18
CA SER A 378 -17.73 -16.06 2.08
C SER A 378 -17.81 -17.58 2.16
N ARG A 379 -16.82 -18.23 2.79
CA ARG A 379 -16.76 -19.68 3.00
C ARG A 379 -17.34 -20.13 4.36
N GLY A 380 -17.94 -19.21 5.14
CA GLY A 380 -18.52 -19.52 6.47
C GLY A 380 -17.47 -19.92 7.52
N LEU A 381 -16.19 -19.55 7.34
CA LEU A 381 -15.12 -19.91 8.26
C LEU A 381 -15.02 -18.97 9.47
N LEU A 382 -15.72 -17.84 9.47
CA LEU A 382 -15.72 -16.86 10.56
C LEU A 382 -16.93 -16.97 11.49
N ASP A 383 -17.92 -17.78 11.16
CA ASP A 383 -19.18 -17.96 11.91
C ASP A 383 -19.00 -18.69 13.24
#